data_953cd868e2f02fd4b67a82c15d687153
#
_entry.id   953cd868e2f02fd4b67a82c15d687153
#
_cell.length_a   1.000
_cell.length_b   1.000
_cell.length_c   1.000
_cell.angle_alpha   90.00
_cell.angle_beta   90.00
_cell.angle_gamma   90.00
#
_symmetry.space_group_name_H-M   'P 1'
#
loop_
_entity.id
_entity.type
_entity.pdbx_description
1 polymer ?
#
loop_
_entity_poly.entity_id
_entity_poly.type
_entity_poly.pdbx_seq_one_letter_code
_entity_poly.pdbx_strand_id
1 'polypeptide(L)'
;MQNVLEDGLDLAGAGLPHLSVADAPTTGGVWISVTSAADLRVAVEGATVGFAGPRVVEATTGEVIGSDSHTATSAYDAGLVDAVVPADGAAAWLATALRALAPTSAETAQTTTETAPTTGTQTPTAQTPAATADPGGRGGWEQVLASRARTVSGRDLLAELLTDAVDLQAPRGDRTVTARVGRLGGQPVVGVALAAELGGRPTPDGYRLATRAFRLAGRLRLPVISLVDTPGADPGSTSEADGIASAMGEALDALLLCPSPTVALIHGEGGSGGALAVAVADCVLITPDAYLAAIGPEGATAALRRPAQECADLMRITPADLLALGFADAVVSGAGDLPAYVGQQLARPPDARREARRVRWSSPLPGEL
;
A
#
# COMPACT_ATOMS: atom_id res chain seq x y z
N MET A 1 27.95 5.61 -16.92
CA MET A 1 26.52 5.30 -17.07
C MET A 1 26.25 3.80 -17.16
N GLN A 2 27.01 3.03 -17.96
CA GLN A 2 26.84 1.57 -18.08
C GLN A 2 27.00 0.84 -16.74
N ASN A 3 28.06 1.10 -15.98
CA ASN A 3 28.27 0.47 -14.66
C ASN A 3 27.16 0.81 -13.65
N VAL A 4 26.61 2.03 -13.67
CA VAL A 4 25.51 2.42 -12.76
C VAL A 4 24.21 1.65 -13.06
N LEU A 5 23.96 1.33 -14.34
CA LEU A 5 22.80 0.53 -14.72
C LEU A 5 23.00 -0.95 -14.35
N GLU A 6 24.22 -1.49 -14.53
CA GLU A 6 24.57 -2.85 -14.11
C GLU A 6 24.45 -3.01 -12.59
N ASP A 7 25.05 -2.08 -11.81
CA ASP A 7 24.94 -2.04 -10.35
C ASP A 7 23.47 -1.98 -9.89
N GLY A 8 22.65 -1.16 -10.57
CA GLY A 8 21.22 -1.04 -10.28
C GLY A 8 20.44 -2.34 -10.53
N LEU A 9 20.78 -3.07 -11.60
CA LEU A 9 20.17 -4.38 -11.90
C LEU A 9 20.60 -5.44 -10.89
N ASP A 10 21.85 -5.41 -10.44
CA ASP A 10 22.37 -6.33 -9.43
C ASP A 10 21.69 -6.10 -8.07
N LEU A 11 21.52 -4.85 -7.65
CA LEU A 11 20.76 -4.50 -6.45
C LEU A 11 19.30 -4.99 -6.53
N ALA A 12 18.66 -4.77 -7.68
CA ALA A 12 17.29 -5.21 -7.89
C ALA A 12 17.16 -6.75 -7.85
N GLY A 13 18.09 -7.47 -8.49
CA GLY A 13 18.14 -8.94 -8.51
C GLY A 13 18.38 -9.52 -7.10
N ALA A 14 19.22 -8.86 -6.31
CA ALA A 14 19.49 -9.24 -4.93
C ALA A 14 18.36 -8.85 -3.94
N GLY A 15 17.38 -8.06 -4.36
CA GLY A 15 16.34 -7.52 -3.46
C GLY A 15 16.87 -6.47 -2.49
N LEU A 16 18.00 -5.85 -2.81
CA LEU A 16 18.61 -4.81 -1.98
C LEU A 16 18.00 -3.44 -2.28
N PRO A 17 17.78 -2.59 -1.25
CA PRO A 17 17.20 -1.28 -1.44
C PRO A 17 18.17 -0.31 -2.13
N HIS A 18 17.65 0.45 -3.10
CA HIS A 18 18.35 1.56 -3.73
C HIS A 18 17.77 2.87 -3.18
N LEU A 19 18.58 3.61 -2.42
CA LEU A 19 18.23 4.91 -1.86
C LEU A 19 19.00 6.00 -2.60
N SER A 20 18.36 7.12 -2.92
CA SER A 20 19.04 8.24 -3.58
C SER A 20 18.83 9.56 -2.84
N VAL A 21 19.88 10.39 -2.85
CA VAL A 21 19.84 11.79 -2.43
C VAL A 21 20.13 12.66 -3.64
N ALA A 22 19.17 13.48 -4.04
CA ALA A 22 19.34 14.46 -5.10
C ALA A 22 19.81 15.79 -4.46
N ASP A 23 21.07 16.12 -4.68
CA ASP A 23 21.66 17.41 -4.32
C ASP A 23 21.85 18.29 -5.60
N ALA A 24 22.26 19.51 -5.46
CA ALA A 24 22.34 20.48 -6.54
C ALA A 24 23.63 20.38 -7.35
N PRO A 25 23.56 20.34 -8.69
CA PRO A 25 22.42 20.00 -9.53
C PRO A 25 22.33 18.47 -9.80
N THR A 26 21.14 17.88 -9.77
CA THR A 26 20.90 16.49 -10.16
C THR A 26 19.99 16.45 -11.38
N THR A 27 20.58 16.43 -12.57
CA THR A 27 19.84 16.51 -13.86
C THR A 27 20.35 15.51 -14.88
N GLY A 28 19.62 15.34 -15.99
CA GLY A 28 20.02 14.51 -17.12
C GLY A 28 20.11 13.03 -16.79
N GLY A 29 21.18 12.41 -17.26
CA GLY A 29 21.39 10.96 -17.09
C GLY A 29 21.44 10.50 -15.63
N VAL A 30 21.99 11.31 -14.73
CA VAL A 30 22.05 10.98 -13.28
C VAL A 30 20.64 10.98 -12.68
N TRP A 31 19.81 11.96 -13.00
CA TRP A 31 18.41 11.97 -12.58
C TRP A 31 17.67 10.71 -13.04
N ILE A 32 17.87 10.29 -14.30
CA ILE A 32 17.20 9.12 -14.86
C ILE A 32 17.72 7.82 -14.24
N SER A 33 19.04 7.62 -14.26
CA SER A 33 19.63 6.30 -13.95
C SER A 33 19.87 6.06 -12.46
N VAL A 34 19.94 7.10 -11.65
CA VAL A 34 20.17 7.00 -10.20
C VAL A 34 18.89 7.38 -9.45
N THR A 35 18.44 8.65 -9.54
CA THR A 35 17.36 9.13 -8.70
C THR A 35 16.01 8.53 -9.09
N SER A 36 15.63 8.56 -10.39
CA SER A 36 14.34 8.03 -10.82
C SER A 36 14.25 6.50 -10.70
N ALA A 37 15.38 5.81 -10.75
CA ALA A 37 15.45 4.36 -10.58
C ALA A 37 15.46 3.89 -9.11
N ALA A 38 15.65 4.83 -8.15
CA ALA A 38 15.72 4.48 -6.74
C ALA A 38 14.34 4.12 -6.15
N ASP A 39 14.36 3.28 -5.13
CA ASP A 39 13.18 2.87 -4.37
C ASP A 39 12.63 3.99 -3.50
N LEU A 40 13.54 4.64 -2.78
CA LEU A 40 13.26 5.80 -1.94
C LEU A 40 14.17 6.95 -2.35
N ARG A 41 13.59 8.12 -2.46
CA ARG A 41 14.23 9.30 -3.06
C ARG A 41 14.05 10.50 -2.16
N VAL A 42 15.13 11.20 -1.88
CA VAL A 42 15.08 12.47 -1.15
C VAL A 42 15.82 13.54 -1.95
N ALA A 43 15.29 14.75 -1.95
CA ALA A 43 15.98 15.91 -2.50
C ALA A 43 16.39 16.89 -1.39
N VAL A 44 17.53 17.54 -1.57
CA VAL A 44 17.98 18.61 -0.69
C VAL A 44 17.30 19.91 -1.08
N GLU A 45 16.89 20.70 -0.09
CA GLU A 45 16.31 22.04 -0.32
C GLU A 45 17.23 22.88 -1.21
N GLY A 46 16.65 23.58 -2.18
CA GLY A 46 17.40 24.38 -3.14
C GLY A 46 18.08 23.60 -4.27
N ALA A 47 18.01 22.25 -4.26
CA ALA A 47 18.52 21.45 -5.36
C ALA A 47 17.77 21.74 -6.67
N THR A 48 18.53 21.86 -7.76
CA THR A 48 17.98 21.85 -9.12
C THR A 48 17.91 20.41 -9.60
N VAL A 49 16.71 19.92 -9.87
CA VAL A 49 16.46 18.51 -10.22
C VAL A 49 15.57 18.39 -11.46
N GLY A 50 15.77 17.35 -12.26
CA GLY A 50 14.93 17.09 -13.41
C GLY A 50 15.61 16.38 -14.57
N PHE A 51 14.82 16.01 -15.59
CA PHE A 51 15.33 15.37 -16.80
C PHE A 51 16.32 16.24 -17.56
N ALA A 52 16.00 17.54 -17.74
CA ALA A 52 16.88 18.51 -18.37
C ALA A 52 17.06 19.71 -17.42
N GLY A 53 18.27 20.24 -17.31
CA GLY A 53 18.46 21.47 -16.53
C GLY A 53 17.78 22.66 -17.20
N PRO A 54 17.38 23.73 -16.45
CA PRO A 54 16.67 24.89 -16.99
C PRO A 54 17.32 25.52 -18.23
N ARG A 55 18.65 25.65 -18.24
CA ARG A 55 19.41 26.19 -19.39
C ARG A 55 19.29 25.29 -20.64
N VAL A 56 19.17 23.96 -20.45
CA VAL A 56 19.02 23.05 -21.59
C VAL A 56 17.62 23.14 -22.15
N VAL A 57 16.60 23.27 -21.30
CA VAL A 57 15.22 23.50 -21.75
C VAL A 57 15.11 24.77 -22.53
N GLU A 58 15.61 25.88 -21.98
CA GLU A 58 15.62 27.19 -22.66
C GLU A 58 16.32 27.12 -24.02
N ALA A 59 17.51 26.51 -24.09
CA ALA A 59 18.25 26.40 -25.34
C ALA A 59 17.57 25.51 -26.39
N THR A 60 16.77 24.51 -25.94
CA THR A 60 16.17 23.52 -26.83
C THR A 60 14.77 23.91 -27.28
N THR A 61 13.99 24.52 -26.40
CA THR A 61 12.57 24.84 -26.63
C THR A 61 12.29 26.31 -26.76
N GLY A 62 13.22 27.18 -26.34
CA GLY A 62 13.02 28.63 -26.19
C GLY A 62 12.16 29.01 -24.98
N GLU A 63 11.75 28.05 -24.16
CA GLU A 63 10.95 28.29 -22.97
C GLU A 63 11.83 28.78 -21.81
N VAL A 64 11.49 29.92 -21.23
CA VAL A 64 12.14 30.44 -20.02
C VAL A 64 11.53 29.75 -18.80
N ILE A 65 12.31 28.95 -18.13
CA ILE A 65 11.87 28.19 -16.96
C ILE A 65 11.71 29.12 -15.75
N GLY A 66 10.53 29.12 -15.15
CA GLY A 66 10.23 29.84 -13.91
C GLY A 66 11.03 29.32 -12.72
N SER A 67 11.21 30.15 -11.70
CA SER A 67 11.95 29.81 -10.47
C SER A 67 11.29 28.72 -9.62
N ASP A 68 10.04 28.40 -9.88
CA ASP A 68 9.21 27.40 -9.22
C ASP A 68 9.29 26.01 -9.88
N SER A 69 9.93 25.91 -11.04
CA SER A 69 10.16 24.67 -11.77
C SER A 69 11.58 24.12 -11.57
N HIS A 70 11.76 22.82 -11.78
CA HIS A 70 13.05 22.12 -11.65
C HIS A 70 13.69 22.26 -10.25
N THR A 71 12.86 22.44 -9.22
CA THR A 71 13.28 22.54 -7.82
C THR A 71 12.99 21.24 -7.06
N ALA A 72 13.64 21.04 -5.92
CA ALA A 72 13.32 19.95 -5.01
C ALA A 72 11.82 19.94 -4.62
N THR A 73 11.26 21.12 -4.35
CA THR A 73 9.83 21.29 -4.01
C THR A 73 8.92 20.90 -5.17
N SER A 74 9.19 21.37 -6.39
CA SER A 74 8.38 20.99 -7.55
C SER A 74 8.46 19.49 -7.85
N ALA A 75 9.60 18.85 -7.61
CA ALA A 75 9.75 17.41 -7.74
C ALA A 75 8.96 16.65 -6.66
N TYR A 76 8.91 17.17 -5.45
CA TYR A 76 8.09 16.61 -4.35
C TYR A 76 6.60 16.73 -4.67
N ASP A 77 6.14 17.88 -5.08
CA ASP A 77 4.74 18.12 -5.43
C ASP A 77 4.29 17.23 -6.62
N ALA A 78 5.22 16.93 -7.52
CA ALA A 78 4.99 16.00 -8.63
C ALA A 78 5.11 14.51 -8.25
N GLY A 79 5.49 14.18 -7.01
CA GLY A 79 5.70 12.79 -6.55
C GLY A 79 6.96 12.13 -7.11
N LEU A 80 7.93 12.92 -7.57
CA LEU A 80 9.18 12.42 -8.13
C LEU A 80 10.24 12.13 -7.06
N VAL A 81 10.11 12.75 -5.89
CA VAL A 81 10.90 12.44 -4.68
C VAL A 81 9.97 12.26 -3.49
N ASP A 82 10.41 11.52 -2.47
CA ASP A 82 9.60 11.15 -1.31
C ASP A 82 9.71 12.15 -0.16
N ALA A 83 10.75 12.97 -0.16
CA ALA A 83 10.94 14.03 0.81
C ALA A 83 11.81 15.17 0.24
N VAL A 84 11.65 16.35 0.83
CA VAL A 84 12.59 17.47 0.70
C VAL A 84 13.12 17.76 2.09
N VAL A 85 14.44 17.84 2.21
CA VAL A 85 15.12 18.01 3.51
C VAL A 85 16.18 19.11 3.41
N PRO A 86 16.49 19.81 4.50
CA PRO A 86 17.65 20.69 4.54
C PRO A 86 18.95 19.88 4.35
N ALA A 87 20.03 20.53 3.94
CA ALA A 87 21.30 19.86 3.60
C ALA A 87 21.86 18.96 4.72
N ASP A 88 21.70 19.38 5.96
CA ASP A 88 22.09 18.60 7.15
C ASP A 88 21.07 17.50 7.52
N GLY A 89 19.86 17.53 6.94
CA GLY A 89 18.81 16.55 7.19
C GLY A 89 18.93 15.25 6.38
N ALA A 90 19.66 15.26 5.26
CA ALA A 90 19.75 14.12 4.35
C ALA A 90 20.29 12.83 5.02
N ALA A 91 21.31 12.96 5.86
CA ALA A 91 21.86 11.82 6.58
C ALA A 91 20.88 11.22 7.60
N ALA A 92 20.10 12.05 8.28
CA ALA A 92 19.09 11.58 9.23
C ALA A 92 17.94 10.87 8.52
N TRP A 93 17.50 11.38 7.37
CA TRP A 93 16.49 10.74 6.54
C TRP A 93 16.97 9.38 6.02
N LEU A 94 18.18 9.31 5.46
CA LEU A 94 18.79 8.05 5.02
C LEU A 94 18.90 7.04 6.16
N ALA A 95 19.33 7.47 7.35
CA ALA A 95 19.42 6.60 8.50
C ALA A 95 18.04 6.03 8.90
N THR A 96 16.97 6.83 8.82
CA THR A 96 15.61 6.37 9.07
C THR A 96 15.16 5.37 8.00
N ALA A 97 15.38 5.66 6.72
CA ALA A 97 15.07 4.77 5.63
C ALA A 97 15.81 3.41 5.74
N LEU A 98 17.09 3.45 6.08
CA LEU A 98 17.88 2.23 6.30
C LEU A 98 17.37 1.42 7.50
N ARG A 99 16.97 2.07 8.61
CA ARG A 99 16.37 1.35 9.75
C ARG A 99 15.02 0.74 9.37
N ALA A 100 14.20 1.47 8.61
CA ALA A 100 12.91 0.96 8.12
C ALA A 100 13.07 -0.34 7.32
N LEU A 101 14.13 -0.42 6.51
CA LEU A 101 14.40 -1.52 5.57
C LEU A 101 15.31 -2.62 6.13
N ALA A 102 15.97 -2.38 7.27
CA ALA A 102 16.93 -3.34 7.83
C ALA A 102 16.25 -4.70 8.15
N PRO A 103 16.82 -5.83 7.73
CA PRO A 103 16.29 -7.15 8.07
C PRO A 103 16.23 -7.36 9.57
N THR A 104 15.29 -8.16 10.04
CA THR A 104 15.27 -8.59 11.45
C THR A 104 16.42 -9.55 11.72
N SER A 105 16.98 -9.52 12.94
CA SER A 105 18.13 -10.35 13.33
C SER A 105 17.89 -11.86 13.11
N ALA A 106 16.64 -12.31 13.02
CA ALA A 106 16.28 -13.69 12.73
C ALA A 106 16.49 -14.06 11.23
N GLU A 107 16.35 -13.09 10.32
CA GLU A 107 16.55 -13.32 8.87
C GLU A 107 18.03 -13.38 8.51
N THR A 108 18.89 -12.65 9.24
CA THR A 108 20.35 -12.67 9.03
C THR A 108 20.96 -14.03 9.38
N ALA A 109 20.33 -14.80 10.28
CA ALA A 109 20.80 -16.14 10.67
C ALA A 109 20.48 -17.23 9.63
N GLN A 110 19.51 -17.02 8.76
CA GLN A 110 19.09 -18.01 7.74
C GLN A 110 19.91 -17.92 6.45
N THR A 111 20.58 -16.82 6.17
CA THR A 111 21.35 -16.64 4.93
C THR A 111 22.77 -17.23 4.99
N THR A 112 23.21 -17.71 6.14
CA THR A 112 24.61 -18.21 6.32
C THR A 112 24.72 -19.73 6.52
N THR A 113 23.63 -20.52 6.40
CA THR A 113 23.73 -21.96 6.61
C THR A 113 23.00 -22.74 5.50
N GLU A 114 23.62 -22.81 4.35
CA GLU A 114 23.33 -23.86 3.38
C GLU A 114 24.36 -24.97 3.52
N THR A 115 24.13 -25.93 4.42
CA THR A 115 24.77 -27.25 4.41
C THR A 115 23.88 -28.28 5.10
N ALA A 116 23.26 -29.13 4.25
CA ALA A 116 22.88 -30.54 4.43
C ALA A 116 21.92 -30.98 5.57
N PRO A 117 21.12 -32.04 5.34
CA PRO A 117 19.88 -32.31 6.03
C PRO A 117 20.08 -33.19 7.25
N THR A 118 19.42 -32.87 8.34
CA THR A 118 19.15 -33.87 9.39
C THR A 118 17.68 -33.83 9.78
N THR A 119 17.05 -34.94 9.54
CA THR A 119 15.71 -35.36 9.98
C THR A 119 15.40 -34.96 11.41
N GLY A 120 14.32 -34.22 11.59
CA GLY A 120 13.77 -33.90 12.89
C GLY A 120 12.48 -33.09 12.74
N THR A 121 11.38 -33.81 12.52
CA THR A 121 10.03 -33.28 12.42
C THR A 121 9.61 -32.60 13.72
N GLN A 122 9.61 -31.29 13.79
CA GLN A 122 8.71 -30.54 14.63
C GLN A 122 8.23 -29.32 13.81
N THR A 123 7.06 -29.48 13.24
CA THR A 123 6.28 -28.38 12.69
C THR A 123 5.97 -27.41 13.83
N PRO A 124 6.39 -26.13 13.77
CA PRO A 124 5.84 -25.16 14.71
C PRO A 124 4.35 -25.06 14.39
N THR A 125 3.51 -25.47 15.30
CA THR A 125 2.08 -25.20 15.27
C THR A 125 1.94 -23.68 15.30
N ALA A 126 1.69 -23.08 14.13
CA ALA A 126 1.28 -21.69 14.04
C ALA A 126 0.02 -21.55 14.90
N GLN A 127 0.17 -20.92 16.06
CA GLN A 127 -0.98 -20.56 16.89
C GLN A 127 -1.78 -19.57 16.07
N THR A 128 -2.92 -20.00 15.56
CA THR A 128 -3.93 -19.11 15.02
C THR A 128 -4.32 -18.16 16.14
N PRO A 129 -4.14 -16.84 16.01
CA PRO A 129 -4.72 -15.92 16.96
C PRO A 129 -6.21 -16.23 17.00
N ALA A 130 -6.76 -16.42 18.16
CA ALA A 130 -8.19 -16.65 18.30
C ALA A 130 -8.92 -15.46 17.66
N ALA A 131 -9.88 -15.71 16.79
CA ALA A 131 -10.84 -14.71 16.35
C ALA A 131 -11.54 -14.19 17.62
N THR A 132 -11.19 -13.00 18.06
CA THR A 132 -11.50 -12.56 19.42
C THR A 132 -12.64 -11.57 19.49
N ALA A 133 -13.13 -11.08 18.34
CA ALA A 133 -14.23 -10.14 18.31
C ALA A 133 -15.52 -10.81 17.82
N ASP A 134 -16.61 -10.51 18.50
CA ASP A 134 -17.96 -10.87 18.05
C ASP A 134 -18.23 -10.14 16.73
N PRO A 135 -18.60 -10.85 15.64
CA PRO A 135 -18.95 -10.21 14.37
C PRO A 135 -20.19 -9.31 14.47
N GLY A 136 -20.90 -9.32 15.61
CA GLY A 136 -22.13 -8.54 15.82
C GLY A 136 -23.33 -9.12 15.06
N GLY A 137 -24.53 -8.68 15.46
CA GLY A 137 -25.80 -9.05 14.83
C GLY A 137 -26.48 -7.86 14.12
N ARG A 138 -25.72 -6.86 13.64
CA ARG A 138 -26.28 -5.68 12.97
C ARG A 138 -26.82 -6.04 11.58
N GLY A 139 -27.89 -5.37 11.15
CA GLY A 139 -28.31 -5.32 9.76
C GLY A 139 -27.29 -4.58 8.89
N GLY A 140 -27.36 -4.77 7.58
CA GLY A 140 -26.39 -4.19 6.64
C GLY A 140 -26.33 -2.66 6.74
N TRP A 141 -27.47 -1.98 6.88
CA TRP A 141 -27.49 -0.52 7.01
C TRP A 141 -26.95 -0.02 8.36
N GLU A 142 -27.25 -0.71 9.44
CA GLU A 142 -26.67 -0.39 10.75
C GLU A 142 -25.15 -0.54 10.75
N GLN A 143 -24.65 -1.52 10.01
CA GLN A 143 -23.23 -1.74 9.79
C GLN A 143 -22.57 -0.57 9.04
N VAL A 144 -23.23 -0.06 8.00
CA VAL A 144 -22.76 1.14 7.26
C VAL A 144 -22.70 2.35 8.19
N LEU A 145 -23.72 2.56 9.00
CA LEU A 145 -23.73 3.67 9.96
C LEU A 145 -22.64 3.56 11.04
N ALA A 146 -22.41 2.35 11.55
CA ALA A 146 -21.33 2.08 12.51
C ALA A 146 -19.95 2.37 11.91
N SER A 147 -19.73 1.95 10.66
CA SER A 147 -18.50 2.22 9.91
C SER A 147 -18.24 3.73 9.75
N ARG A 148 -19.26 4.52 9.47
CA ARG A 148 -19.19 5.97 9.28
C ARG A 148 -19.04 6.76 10.59
N ALA A 149 -19.41 6.18 11.72
CA ALA A 149 -19.29 6.82 13.02
C ALA A 149 -17.85 6.82 13.58
N ARG A 150 -16.91 6.18 12.92
CA ARG A 150 -15.51 6.10 13.35
C ARG A 150 -14.80 7.46 13.21
N THR A 151 -13.82 7.65 14.10
CA THR A 151 -13.05 8.90 14.19
C THR A 151 -11.56 8.71 13.95
N VAL A 152 -11.07 7.46 13.83
CA VAL A 152 -9.65 7.16 13.62
C VAL A 152 -9.44 6.80 12.16
N SER A 153 -8.53 7.51 11.53
CA SER A 153 -8.21 7.35 10.12
C SER A 153 -7.25 6.20 9.85
N GLY A 154 -7.28 5.67 8.64
CA GLY A 154 -6.26 4.73 8.18
C GLY A 154 -4.86 5.35 8.19
N ARG A 155 -4.74 6.64 7.92
CA ARG A 155 -3.48 7.40 7.99
C ARG A 155 -2.93 7.43 9.41
N ASP A 156 -3.77 7.77 10.40
CA ASP A 156 -3.36 7.87 11.79
C ASP A 156 -3.01 6.49 12.34
N LEU A 157 -3.83 5.48 12.05
CA LEU A 157 -3.51 4.08 12.39
C LEU A 157 -2.16 3.64 11.81
N LEU A 158 -1.89 3.95 10.55
CA LEU A 158 -0.63 3.58 9.92
C LEU A 158 0.55 4.33 10.55
N ALA A 159 0.35 5.58 10.98
CA ALA A 159 1.36 6.37 11.68
C ALA A 159 1.66 5.83 13.09
N GLU A 160 0.65 5.32 13.80
CA GLU A 160 0.80 4.70 15.12
C GLU A 160 1.45 3.31 15.04
N LEU A 161 1.10 2.53 14.02
CA LEU A 161 1.57 1.16 13.86
C LEU A 161 3.04 1.05 13.46
N LEU A 162 3.54 1.99 12.65
CA LEU A 162 4.86 1.90 12.06
C LEU A 162 5.87 2.78 12.77
N THR A 163 6.95 2.17 13.22
CA THR A 163 8.15 2.88 13.72
C THR A 163 9.19 3.00 12.61
N ASP A 164 10.17 3.90 12.76
CA ASP A 164 11.22 4.17 11.76
C ASP A 164 10.65 4.34 10.35
N ALA A 165 9.52 5.03 10.20
CA ALA A 165 8.79 5.07 8.95
C ALA A 165 9.22 6.22 8.03
N VAL A 166 9.21 5.95 6.73
CA VAL A 166 9.41 6.93 5.64
C VAL A 166 8.18 6.93 4.76
N ASP A 167 7.67 8.11 4.45
CA ASP A 167 6.53 8.26 3.54
C ASP A 167 6.97 8.05 2.09
N LEU A 168 6.10 7.43 1.29
CA LEU A 168 6.15 7.46 -0.16
C LEU A 168 5.25 8.59 -0.64
N GLN A 169 5.79 9.47 -1.47
CA GLN A 169 5.03 10.62 -1.96
C GLN A 169 4.10 10.23 -3.10
N ALA A 170 2.86 10.70 -3.01
CA ALA A 170 1.88 10.59 -4.07
C ALA A 170 2.08 11.68 -5.12
N PRO A 171 1.91 11.37 -6.42
CA PRO A 171 1.85 12.38 -7.45
C PRO A 171 0.76 13.42 -7.15
N ARG A 172 1.03 14.69 -7.46
CA ARG A 172 0.08 15.80 -7.30
C ARG A 172 -0.52 15.94 -5.90
N GLY A 173 0.13 15.35 -4.87
CA GLY A 173 -0.24 15.54 -3.48
C GLY A 173 -1.58 14.91 -3.08
N ASP A 174 -2.00 13.81 -3.69
CA ASP A 174 -3.17 13.06 -3.22
C ASP A 174 -3.01 12.75 -1.73
N ARG A 175 -4.02 13.09 -0.94
CA ARG A 175 -4.04 12.89 0.51
C ARG A 175 -4.97 11.79 0.95
N THR A 176 -5.75 11.23 0.04
CA THR A 176 -6.73 10.17 0.34
C THR A 176 -6.07 8.80 0.47
N VAL A 177 -4.87 8.63 -0.08
CA VAL A 177 -4.03 7.45 0.09
C VAL A 177 -2.70 7.85 0.73
N THR A 178 -2.25 7.05 1.67
CA THR A 178 -0.93 7.18 2.30
C THR A 178 -0.19 5.86 2.15
N ALA A 179 1.08 5.91 1.80
CA ALA A 179 1.94 4.75 1.77
C ALA A 179 3.26 5.04 2.51
N ARG A 180 3.74 4.06 3.27
CA ARG A 180 4.93 4.16 4.12
C ARG A 180 5.75 2.88 4.06
N VAL A 181 7.06 3.03 4.12
CA VAL A 181 7.97 1.94 4.48
C VAL A 181 8.37 2.13 5.93
N GLY A 182 8.23 1.11 6.76
CA GLY A 182 8.49 1.23 8.19
C GLY A 182 8.55 -0.14 8.88
N ARG A 183 8.53 -0.14 10.21
CA ARG A 183 8.60 -1.37 11.00
C ARG A 183 7.32 -1.60 11.79
N LEU A 184 6.69 -2.74 11.58
CA LEU A 184 5.52 -3.23 12.31
C LEU A 184 5.98 -4.24 13.37
N GLY A 185 5.97 -3.86 14.65
CA GLY A 185 6.47 -4.74 15.71
C GLY A 185 7.91 -5.21 15.49
N GLY A 186 8.74 -4.37 14.88
CA GLY A 186 10.13 -4.69 14.54
C GLY A 186 10.31 -5.34 13.16
N GLN A 187 9.28 -5.85 12.50
CA GLN A 187 9.32 -6.41 11.14
C GLN A 187 9.27 -5.30 10.09
N PRO A 188 10.22 -5.21 9.13
CA PRO A 188 10.10 -4.31 8.00
C PRO A 188 8.86 -4.63 7.17
N VAL A 189 8.07 -3.61 6.81
CA VAL A 189 6.85 -3.75 6.01
C VAL A 189 6.64 -2.54 5.11
N VAL A 190 5.80 -2.70 4.11
CA VAL A 190 5.20 -1.60 3.36
C VAL A 190 3.74 -1.48 3.77
N GLY A 191 3.34 -0.33 4.28
CA GLY A 191 1.96 -0.01 4.67
C GLY A 191 1.30 0.91 3.66
N VAL A 192 0.03 0.61 3.32
CA VAL A 192 -0.84 1.46 2.48
C VAL A 192 -2.14 1.68 3.23
N ALA A 193 -2.60 2.92 3.34
CA ALA A 193 -3.87 3.26 3.97
C ALA A 193 -4.73 4.12 3.04
N LEU A 194 -5.98 3.72 2.90
CA LEU A 194 -7.04 4.56 2.37
C LEU A 194 -7.65 5.35 3.54
N ALA A 195 -7.78 6.65 3.41
CA ALA A 195 -8.16 7.54 4.51
C ALA A 195 -9.46 8.28 4.18
N ALA A 196 -10.59 7.62 4.44
CA ALA A 196 -11.91 8.16 4.09
C ALA A 196 -12.31 9.40 4.90
N GLU A 197 -11.78 9.59 6.12
CA GLU A 197 -12.12 10.72 6.99
C GLU A 197 -11.78 12.09 6.41
N LEU A 198 -10.90 12.13 5.44
CA LEU A 198 -10.59 13.37 4.72
C LEU A 198 -11.70 13.81 3.78
N GLY A 199 -12.84 13.11 3.78
CA GLY A 199 -14.00 13.40 2.92
C GLY A 199 -13.77 13.15 1.45
N GLY A 200 -12.55 12.76 1.08
CA GLY A 200 -12.16 12.45 -0.28
C GLY A 200 -12.26 10.98 -0.60
N ARG A 201 -12.54 10.69 -1.85
CA ARG A 201 -12.43 9.37 -2.44
C ARG A 201 -11.06 9.28 -3.11
N PRO A 202 -10.35 8.12 -3.06
CA PRO A 202 -9.06 7.99 -3.73
C PRO A 202 -9.14 8.34 -5.22
N THR A 203 -8.23 9.20 -5.66
CA THR A 203 -8.09 9.62 -7.06
C THR A 203 -7.14 8.66 -7.80
N PRO A 204 -6.99 8.78 -9.13
CA PRO A 204 -6.00 7.99 -9.87
C PRO A 204 -4.59 8.05 -9.28
N ASP A 205 -4.16 9.20 -8.77
CA ASP A 205 -2.83 9.36 -8.18
C ASP A 205 -2.67 8.61 -6.87
N GLY A 206 -3.73 8.52 -6.06
CA GLY A 206 -3.74 7.69 -4.87
C GLY A 206 -3.54 6.21 -5.20
N TYR A 207 -4.22 5.68 -6.23
CA TYR A 207 -4.02 4.29 -6.66
C TYR A 207 -2.66 4.07 -7.31
N ARG A 208 -2.10 5.06 -8.03
CA ARG A 208 -0.71 5.00 -8.55
C ARG A 208 0.30 4.91 -7.41
N LEU A 209 0.07 5.65 -6.31
CA LEU A 209 0.88 5.51 -5.09
C LEU A 209 0.78 4.10 -4.50
N ALA A 210 -0.42 3.54 -4.36
CA ALA A 210 -0.61 2.18 -3.88
C ALA A 210 0.12 1.16 -4.78
N THR A 211 -0.01 1.29 -6.10
CA THR A 211 0.71 0.47 -7.09
C THR A 211 2.22 0.52 -6.88
N ARG A 212 2.78 1.72 -6.72
CA ARG A 212 4.21 1.91 -6.43
C ARG A 212 4.62 1.21 -5.15
N ALA A 213 3.83 1.35 -4.09
CA ALA A 213 4.08 0.72 -2.79
C ALA A 213 4.08 -0.81 -2.88
N PHE A 214 3.12 -1.41 -3.56
CA PHE A 214 3.02 -2.86 -3.73
C PHE A 214 4.16 -3.42 -4.58
N ARG A 215 4.54 -2.74 -5.66
CA ARG A 215 5.71 -3.11 -6.48
C ARG A 215 7.02 -3.03 -5.70
N LEU A 216 7.17 -1.97 -4.89
CA LEU A 216 8.32 -1.81 -3.99
C LEU A 216 8.40 -2.96 -2.98
N ALA A 217 7.29 -3.29 -2.33
CA ALA A 217 7.21 -4.40 -1.39
C ALA A 217 7.61 -5.73 -2.03
N GLY A 218 7.09 -5.99 -3.24
CA GLY A 218 7.43 -7.19 -4.01
C GLY A 218 8.91 -7.28 -4.36
N ARG A 219 9.51 -6.17 -4.79
CA ARG A 219 10.93 -6.09 -5.14
C ARG A 219 11.85 -6.30 -3.94
N LEU A 220 11.52 -5.66 -2.82
CA LEU A 220 12.30 -5.74 -1.58
C LEU A 220 11.93 -6.94 -0.69
N ARG A 221 10.96 -7.77 -1.13
CA ARG A 221 10.45 -8.93 -0.38
C ARG A 221 9.88 -8.57 0.99
N LEU A 222 9.34 -7.35 1.13
CA LEU A 222 8.74 -6.86 2.37
C LEU A 222 7.25 -7.25 2.41
N PRO A 223 6.72 -7.67 3.57
CA PRO A 223 5.28 -7.83 3.74
C PRO A 223 4.54 -6.53 3.46
N VAL A 224 3.30 -6.67 2.96
CA VAL A 224 2.37 -5.56 2.75
C VAL A 224 1.30 -5.59 3.82
N ILE A 225 0.99 -4.45 4.39
CA ILE A 225 -0.24 -4.20 5.15
C ILE A 225 -1.09 -3.16 4.43
N SER A 226 -2.37 -3.44 4.23
CA SER A 226 -3.34 -2.51 3.67
C SER A 226 -4.40 -2.18 4.71
N LEU A 227 -4.61 -0.90 5.00
CA LEU A 227 -5.70 -0.41 5.84
C LEU A 227 -6.79 0.15 4.93
N VAL A 228 -7.96 -0.48 4.96
CA VAL A 228 -9.06 -0.20 4.03
C VAL A 228 -10.15 0.58 4.73
N ASP A 229 -10.35 1.83 4.28
CA ASP A 229 -11.42 2.70 4.74
C ASP A 229 -11.75 3.71 3.63
N THR A 230 -12.66 3.36 2.75
CA THR A 230 -13.09 4.24 1.65
C THR A 230 -14.55 3.92 1.25
N PRO A 231 -15.37 4.93 0.97
CA PRO A 231 -16.67 4.72 0.35
C PRO A 231 -16.59 4.31 -1.13
N GLY A 232 -15.38 4.22 -1.69
CA GLY A 232 -15.07 3.91 -3.09
C GLY A 232 -14.17 4.97 -3.73
N ALA A 233 -13.73 4.69 -4.95
CA ALA A 233 -12.94 5.62 -5.75
C ALA A 233 -13.70 6.90 -6.09
N ASP A 234 -12.98 7.96 -6.46
CA ASP A 234 -13.58 9.21 -6.93
C ASP A 234 -14.24 9.00 -8.31
N PRO A 235 -15.58 9.19 -8.42
CA PRO A 235 -16.31 9.01 -9.68
C PRO A 235 -16.37 10.30 -10.51
N GLY A 236 -15.62 11.35 -10.14
CA GLY A 236 -15.65 12.63 -10.81
C GLY A 236 -15.12 12.57 -12.25
N SER A 237 -15.60 13.47 -13.12
CA SER A 237 -15.20 13.50 -14.53
C SER A 237 -13.69 13.74 -14.72
N THR A 238 -13.03 14.45 -13.80
CA THR A 238 -11.58 14.63 -13.81
C THR A 238 -10.86 13.30 -13.54
N SER A 239 -11.30 12.52 -12.56
CA SER A 239 -10.74 11.20 -12.26
C SER A 239 -11.00 10.20 -13.39
N GLU A 240 -12.18 10.25 -14.01
CA GLU A 240 -12.48 9.44 -15.20
C GLU A 240 -11.53 9.77 -16.36
N ALA A 241 -11.33 11.06 -16.66
CA ALA A 241 -10.44 11.52 -17.72
C ALA A 241 -8.96 11.17 -17.42
N ASP A 242 -8.57 11.12 -16.14
CA ASP A 242 -7.23 10.77 -15.69
C ASP A 242 -7.05 9.25 -15.49
N GLY A 243 -8.05 8.43 -15.85
CA GLY A 243 -7.98 6.98 -15.93
C GLY A 243 -8.11 6.28 -14.58
N ILE A 244 -9.08 6.65 -13.75
CA ILE A 244 -9.35 6.02 -12.44
C ILE A 244 -9.49 4.51 -12.53
N ALA A 245 -10.19 3.99 -13.54
CA ALA A 245 -10.38 2.56 -13.72
C ALA A 245 -9.06 1.82 -13.97
N SER A 246 -8.18 2.38 -14.82
CA SER A 246 -6.84 1.82 -15.09
C SER A 246 -5.98 1.85 -13.83
N ALA A 247 -5.98 2.96 -13.10
CA ALA A 247 -5.20 3.10 -11.89
C ALA A 247 -5.63 2.11 -10.79
N MET A 248 -6.94 1.90 -10.62
CA MET A 248 -7.47 0.85 -9.73
C MET A 248 -7.07 -0.55 -10.17
N GLY A 249 -7.20 -0.86 -11.47
CA GLY A 249 -6.81 -2.15 -12.03
C GLY A 249 -5.32 -2.44 -11.82
N GLU A 250 -4.44 -1.46 -12.05
CA GLU A 250 -3.01 -1.59 -11.80
C GLU A 250 -2.67 -1.83 -10.32
N ALA A 251 -3.37 -1.17 -9.39
CA ALA A 251 -3.17 -1.39 -7.97
C ALA A 251 -3.62 -2.79 -7.54
N LEU A 252 -4.77 -3.24 -8.03
CA LEU A 252 -5.29 -4.59 -7.81
C LEU A 252 -4.32 -5.64 -8.32
N ASP A 253 -3.85 -5.51 -9.55
CA ASP A 253 -2.89 -6.43 -10.16
C ASP A 253 -1.56 -6.44 -9.39
N ALA A 254 -1.06 -5.27 -9.01
CA ALA A 254 0.20 -5.16 -8.26
C ALA A 254 0.12 -5.85 -6.90
N LEU A 255 -1.03 -5.76 -6.21
CA LEU A 255 -1.24 -6.46 -4.94
C LEU A 255 -1.47 -7.96 -5.14
N LEU A 256 -2.33 -8.33 -6.10
CA LEU A 256 -2.65 -9.73 -6.41
C LEU A 256 -1.41 -10.52 -6.83
N LEU A 257 -0.53 -9.90 -7.62
CA LEU A 257 0.70 -10.52 -8.12
C LEU A 257 1.92 -10.32 -7.20
N CYS A 258 1.77 -9.58 -6.10
CA CYS A 258 2.88 -9.31 -5.17
C CYS A 258 3.48 -10.62 -4.64
N PRO A 259 4.79 -10.88 -4.79
CA PRO A 259 5.43 -12.10 -4.29
C PRO A 259 5.56 -12.13 -2.78
N SER A 260 5.45 -10.98 -2.12
CA SER A 260 5.54 -10.84 -0.66
C SER A 260 4.24 -11.19 0.05
N PRO A 261 4.27 -11.50 1.35
CA PRO A 261 3.07 -11.64 2.17
C PRO A 261 2.21 -10.39 2.15
N THR A 262 0.89 -10.55 2.07
CA THR A 262 -0.05 -9.42 2.06
C THR A 262 -1.16 -9.65 3.09
N VAL A 263 -1.41 -8.63 3.92
CA VAL A 263 -2.48 -8.64 4.92
C VAL A 263 -3.30 -7.36 4.76
N ALA A 264 -4.60 -7.49 4.57
CA ALA A 264 -5.51 -6.34 4.52
C ALA A 264 -6.36 -6.30 5.80
N LEU A 265 -6.55 -5.12 6.36
CA LEU A 265 -7.50 -4.85 7.43
C LEU A 265 -8.57 -3.87 6.93
N ILE A 266 -9.79 -4.37 6.83
CA ILE A 266 -10.95 -3.53 6.58
C ILE A 266 -11.39 -3.00 7.95
N HIS A 267 -11.10 -1.72 8.19
CA HIS A 267 -11.36 -1.11 9.49
C HIS A 267 -12.41 -0.01 9.42
N GLY A 268 -13.04 0.17 8.25
CA GLY A 268 -14.06 1.16 7.98
C GLY A 268 -14.93 0.81 6.81
N GLU A 269 -15.22 1.80 5.97
CA GLU A 269 -15.97 1.56 4.75
C GLU A 269 -15.12 0.79 3.74
N GLY A 270 -15.61 -0.35 3.28
CA GLY A 270 -15.05 -1.12 2.19
C GLY A 270 -15.90 -0.98 0.94
N GLY A 271 -15.90 0.21 0.33
CA GLY A 271 -16.79 0.56 -0.76
C GLY A 271 -16.25 0.19 -2.14
N SER A 272 -16.91 -0.77 -2.81
CA SER A 272 -16.77 -1.01 -4.24
C SER A 272 -15.36 -1.47 -4.68
N GLY A 273 -15.09 -1.40 -5.99
CA GLY A 273 -13.79 -1.69 -6.59
C GLY A 273 -12.65 -0.87 -6.02
N GLY A 274 -12.96 0.34 -5.50
CA GLY A 274 -11.96 1.19 -4.85
C GLY A 274 -11.33 0.56 -3.61
N ALA A 275 -12.14 -0.08 -2.77
CA ALA A 275 -11.66 -0.83 -1.62
C ALA A 275 -10.96 -2.13 -2.04
N LEU A 276 -11.52 -2.85 -3.02
CA LEU A 276 -10.96 -4.12 -3.51
C LEU A 276 -9.57 -3.95 -4.10
N ALA A 277 -9.29 -2.82 -4.76
CA ALA A 277 -7.98 -2.54 -5.35
C ALA A 277 -6.80 -2.65 -4.35
N VAL A 278 -7.07 -2.53 -3.04
CA VAL A 278 -6.07 -2.66 -1.98
C VAL A 278 -6.40 -3.74 -0.94
N ALA A 279 -7.46 -4.53 -1.15
CA ALA A 279 -7.92 -5.57 -0.23
C ALA A 279 -7.68 -7.00 -0.71
N VAL A 280 -7.27 -7.23 -1.97
CA VAL A 280 -7.03 -8.57 -2.54
C VAL A 280 -5.76 -9.22 -2.00
N ALA A 281 -5.76 -9.52 -0.71
CA ALA A 281 -4.60 -9.98 0.06
C ALA A 281 -4.60 -11.50 0.31
N ASP A 282 -3.47 -12.01 0.85
CA ASP A 282 -3.35 -13.40 1.35
C ASP A 282 -4.24 -13.64 2.57
N CYS A 283 -4.39 -12.60 3.40
CA CYS A 283 -5.21 -12.62 4.60
C CYS A 283 -6.00 -11.31 4.67
N VAL A 284 -7.30 -11.42 4.84
CA VAL A 284 -8.21 -10.27 4.99
C VAL A 284 -8.86 -10.30 6.35
N LEU A 285 -8.60 -9.27 7.11
CA LEU A 285 -9.15 -9.04 8.44
C LEU A 285 -10.22 -7.95 8.36
N ILE A 286 -11.19 -8.01 9.26
CA ILE A 286 -12.23 -6.99 9.34
C ILE A 286 -12.51 -6.64 10.80
N THR A 287 -12.76 -5.37 11.10
CA THR A 287 -13.20 -4.96 12.44
C THR A 287 -14.73 -5.11 12.59
N PRO A 288 -15.27 -5.23 13.82
CA PRO A 288 -16.70 -5.41 14.04
C PRO A 288 -17.59 -4.31 13.47
N ASP A 289 -17.05 -3.09 13.32
CA ASP A 289 -17.79 -1.93 12.82
C ASP A 289 -17.59 -1.66 11.31
N ALA A 290 -16.75 -2.44 10.64
CA ALA A 290 -16.45 -2.27 9.23
C ALA A 290 -17.40 -3.07 8.33
N TYR A 291 -17.42 -2.74 7.04
CA TYR A 291 -18.12 -3.52 6.01
C TYR A 291 -17.29 -3.62 4.73
N LEU A 292 -17.63 -4.58 3.86
CA LEU A 292 -17.12 -4.65 2.49
C LEU A 292 -18.29 -4.90 1.54
N ALA A 293 -18.39 -4.09 0.49
CA ALA A 293 -19.46 -4.19 -0.51
C ALA A 293 -18.91 -4.07 -1.93
N ALA A 294 -19.45 -4.84 -2.87
CA ALA A 294 -19.11 -4.75 -4.30
C ALA A 294 -19.52 -3.40 -4.93
N ILE A 295 -20.55 -2.76 -4.38
CA ILE A 295 -21.01 -1.42 -4.72
C ILE A 295 -21.46 -0.72 -3.43
N GLY A 296 -21.18 0.58 -3.27
CA GLY A 296 -21.70 1.32 -2.12
C GLY A 296 -23.23 1.30 -2.06
N PRO A 297 -23.84 1.28 -0.86
CA PRO A 297 -25.31 1.17 -0.72
C PRO A 297 -26.07 2.24 -1.50
N GLU A 298 -25.58 3.46 -1.54
CA GLU A 298 -26.16 4.56 -2.31
C GLU A 298 -26.05 4.33 -3.81
N GLY A 299 -24.94 3.76 -4.28
CA GLY A 299 -24.77 3.36 -5.68
C GLY A 299 -25.73 2.21 -6.06
N ALA A 300 -25.96 1.28 -5.15
CA ALA A 300 -26.89 0.18 -5.32
C ALA A 300 -28.35 0.66 -5.46
N THR A 301 -28.71 1.78 -4.82
CA THR A 301 -30.03 2.41 -4.96
C THR A 301 -30.38 2.68 -6.43
N ALA A 302 -29.46 3.19 -7.21
CA ALA A 302 -29.68 3.46 -8.62
C ALA A 302 -29.83 2.17 -9.45
N ALA A 303 -29.05 1.14 -9.13
CA ALA A 303 -29.06 -0.14 -9.85
C ALA A 303 -30.31 -0.98 -9.52
N LEU A 304 -30.66 -1.09 -8.24
CA LEU A 304 -31.74 -1.94 -7.74
C LEU A 304 -33.08 -1.23 -7.62
N ARG A 305 -33.11 0.10 -7.73
CA ARG A 305 -34.29 0.96 -7.54
C ARG A 305 -34.97 0.72 -6.19
N ARG A 306 -34.15 0.58 -5.14
CA ARG A 306 -34.57 0.37 -3.75
C ARG A 306 -33.87 1.38 -2.83
N PRO A 307 -34.44 1.68 -1.66
CA PRO A 307 -33.74 2.49 -0.65
C PRO A 307 -32.38 1.90 -0.29
N ALA A 308 -31.42 2.76 0.06
CA ALA A 308 -30.04 2.34 0.41
C ALA A 308 -30.02 1.36 1.58
N GLN A 309 -30.94 1.51 2.54
CA GLN A 309 -31.11 0.60 3.66
C GLN A 309 -31.42 -0.82 3.21
N GLU A 310 -32.43 -0.98 2.35
CA GLU A 310 -32.80 -2.28 1.83
C GLU A 310 -31.67 -2.87 0.97
N CYS A 311 -30.96 -2.03 0.21
CA CYS A 311 -29.80 -2.47 -0.57
C CYS A 311 -28.72 -3.02 0.35
N ALA A 312 -28.37 -2.31 1.42
CA ALA A 312 -27.34 -2.73 2.35
C ALA A 312 -27.64 -4.09 3.01
N ASP A 313 -28.90 -4.30 3.42
CA ASP A 313 -29.34 -5.56 4.03
C ASP A 313 -29.30 -6.73 3.04
N LEU A 314 -29.60 -6.50 1.75
CA LEU A 314 -29.56 -7.53 0.71
C LEU A 314 -28.15 -7.92 0.26
N MET A 315 -27.18 -7.00 0.37
CA MET A 315 -25.84 -7.18 -0.20
C MET A 315 -24.89 -8.06 0.65
N ARG A 316 -25.31 -8.48 1.86
CA ARG A 316 -24.50 -9.36 2.72
C ARG A 316 -23.11 -8.77 3.00
N ILE A 317 -23.05 -7.57 3.56
CA ILE A 317 -21.84 -6.76 3.72
C ILE A 317 -21.27 -6.76 5.14
N THR A 318 -21.94 -7.43 6.08
CA THR A 318 -21.51 -7.45 7.49
C THR A 318 -20.28 -8.33 7.70
N PRO A 319 -19.51 -8.15 8.78
CA PRO A 319 -18.39 -9.03 9.11
C PRO A 319 -18.79 -10.52 9.18
N ALA A 320 -19.97 -10.83 9.71
CA ALA A 320 -20.49 -12.18 9.77
C ALA A 320 -20.73 -12.77 8.36
N ASP A 321 -21.33 -11.99 7.47
CA ASP A 321 -21.54 -12.39 6.09
C ASP A 321 -20.22 -12.63 5.36
N LEU A 322 -19.26 -11.73 5.53
CA LEU A 322 -17.97 -11.78 4.85
C LEU A 322 -17.13 -12.99 5.30
N LEU A 323 -17.21 -13.36 6.59
CA LEU A 323 -16.64 -14.62 7.08
C LEU A 323 -17.33 -15.82 6.44
N ALA A 324 -18.66 -15.84 6.43
CA ALA A 324 -19.44 -16.96 5.87
C ALA A 324 -19.21 -17.12 4.35
N LEU A 325 -18.97 -16.02 3.63
CA LEU A 325 -18.68 -16.00 2.19
C LEU A 325 -17.19 -16.25 1.88
N GLY A 326 -16.31 -16.28 2.88
CA GLY A 326 -14.86 -16.47 2.69
C GLY A 326 -14.11 -15.23 2.19
N PHE A 327 -14.73 -14.04 2.21
CA PHE A 327 -14.05 -12.79 1.89
C PHE A 327 -13.17 -12.27 3.03
N ALA A 328 -13.57 -12.49 4.29
CA ALA A 328 -12.74 -12.22 5.45
C ALA A 328 -12.25 -13.54 6.09
N ASP A 329 -11.04 -13.51 6.64
CA ASP A 329 -10.44 -14.66 7.35
C ASP A 329 -10.71 -14.60 8.86
N ALA A 330 -10.82 -13.40 9.41
CA ALA A 330 -11.11 -13.19 10.83
C ALA A 330 -11.73 -11.82 11.09
N VAL A 331 -12.52 -11.74 12.17
CA VAL A 331 -12.91 -10.49 12.80
C VAL A 331 -11.93 -10.19 13.92
N VAL A 332 -11.32 -9.02 13.90
CA VAL A 332 -10.27 -8.58 14.83
C VAL A 332 -10.69 -7.31 15.57
N SER A 333 -10.18 -7.12 16.79
CA SER A 333 -10.52 -5.93 17.58
C SER A 333 -9.95 -4.64 17.01
N GLY A 334 -8.88 -4.72 16.21
CA GLY A 334 -8.26 -3.56 15.57
C GLY A 334 -6.92 -3.86 14.96
N ALA A 335 -6.21 -2.80 14.59
CA ALA A 335 -4.93 -2.88 13.89
C ALA A 335 -3.78 -3.46 14.74
N GLY A 336 -3.92 -3.50 16.06
CA GLY A 336 -2.96 -4.13 16.97
C GLY A 336 -2.75 -5.62 16.73
N ASP A 337 -3.68 -6.30 16.05
CA ASP A 337 -3.57 -7.72 15.73
C ASP A 337 -2.69 -7.99 14.48
N LEU A 338 -2.44 -6.98 13.64
CA LEU A 338 -1.69 -7.10 12.38
C LEU A 338 -0.33 -7.78 12.50
N PRO A 339 0.52 -7.49 13.53
CA PRO A 339 1.83 -8.14 13.63
C PRO A 339 1.76 -9.66 13.66
N ALA A 340 0.78 -10.22 14.37
CA ALA A 340 0.59 -11.67 14.47
C ALA A 340 0.21 -12.29 13.12
N TYR A 341 -0.70 -11.66 12.37
CA TYR A 341 -1.13 -12.15 11.06
C TYR A 341 -0.04 -11.98 10.00
N VAL A 342 0.74 -10.90 10.02
CA VAL A 342 1.93 -10.75 9.17
C VAL A 342 2.93 -11.88 9.45
N GLY A 343 3.21 -12.18 10.72
CA GLY A 343 4.07 -13.30 11.12
C GLY A 343 3.59 -14.65 10.59
N GLN A 344 2.27 -14.92 10.65
CA GLN A 344 1.67 -16.13 10.08
C GLN A 344 1.88 -16.22 8.56
N GLN A 345 1.67 -15.12 7.83
CA GLN A 345 1.86 -15.13 6.37
C GLN A 345 3.34 -15.28 5.98
N LEU A 346 4.27 -14.74 6.78
CA LEU A 346 5.71 -14.95 6.59
C LEU A 346 6.12 -16.42 6.77
N ALA A 347 5.48 -17.15 7.68
CA ALA A 347 5.74 -18.56 7.92
C ALA A 347 5.26 -19.49 6.78
N ARG A 348 4.40 -19.02 5.88
CA ARG A 348 3.87 -19.81 4.77
C ARG A 348 4.86 -19.84 3.61
N PRO A 349 5.05 -20.98 2.91
CA PRO A 349 5.86 -21.06 1.70
C PRO A 349 5.35 -20.06 0.63
N PRO A 350 6.24 -19.29 -0.02
CA PRO A 350 5.84 -18.23 -0.95
C PRO A 350 4.94 -18.70 -2.11
N ASP A 351 5.26 -19.85 -2.71
CA ASP A 351 4.48 -20.37 -3.84
C ASP A 351 3.10 -20.85 -3.42
N ALA A 352 3.00 -21.55 -2.27
CA ALA A 352 1.72 -22.01 -1.73
C ALA A 352 0.82 -20.82 -1.34
N ARG A 353 1.42 -19.73 -0.82
CA ARG A 353 0.70 -18.50 -0.48
C ARG A 353 0.15 -17.81 -1.72
N ARG A 354 0.98 -17.60 -2.75
CA ARG A 354 0.56 -16.96 -4.01
C ARG A 354 -0.53 -17.76 -4.72
N GLU A 355 -0.40 -19.09 -4.77
CA GLU A 355 -1.43 -19.94 -5.37
C GLU A 355 -2.75 -19.88 -4.59
N ALA A 356 -2.70 -19.93 -3.26
CA ALA A 356 -3.89 -19.79 -2.42
C ALA A 356 -4.59 -18.44 -2.65
N ARG A 357 -3.83 -17.34 -2.74
CA ARG A 357 -4.38 -16.01 -3.06
C ARG A 357 -5.01 -15.99 -4.45
N ARG A 358 -4.33 -16.52 -5.47
CA ARG A 358 -4.87 -16.61 -6.81
C ARG A 358 -6.18 -17.39 -6.85
N VAL A 359 -6.23 -18.56 -6.23
CA VAL A 359 -7.44 -19.40 -6.16
C VAL A 359 -8.56 -18.65 -5.46
N ARG A 360 -8.30 -18.07 -4.29
CA ARG A 360 -9.30 -17.31 -3.52
C ARG A 360 -9.99 -16.23 -4.34
N TRP A 361 -9.21 -15.42 -5.05
CA TRP A 361 -9.73 -14.24 -5.76
C TRP A 361 -10.18 -14.52 -7.20
N SER A 362 -9.99 -15.75 -7.72
CA SER A 362 -10.47 -16.18 -9.04
C SER A 362 -11.57 -17.24 -8.98
N SER A 363 -11.87 -17.79 -7.82
CA SER A 363 -12.91 -18.82 -7.67
C SER A 363 -14.30 -18.20 -7.59
N PRO A 364 -15.32 -18.84 -8.16
CA PRO A 364 -16.70 -18.44 -7.93
C PRO A 364 -17.04 -18.59 -6.44
N LEU A 365 -17.98 -17.76 -5.97
CA LEU A 365 -18.46 -17.84 -4.59
C LEU A 365 -18.99 -19.24 -4.27
N PRO A 366 -18.73 -19.78 -3.05
CA PRO A 366 -19.35 -21.00 -2.60
C PRO A 366 -20.87 -20.79 -2.43
N GLY A 367 -21.66 -21.50 -3.21
CA GLY A 367 -23.12 -21.45 -3.18
C GLY A 367 -23.73 -20.87 -4.45
N GLU A 368 -24.79 -21.51 -4.90
CA GLU A 368 -25.54 -21.12 -6.10
C GLU A 368 -26.01 -19.66 -6.01
N LEU A 369 -25.84 -18.94 -7.13
CA LEU A 369 -26.46 -17.65 -7.38
C LEU A 369 -27.98 -17.78 -7.41
#